data_bdd96d3ee65ae3456e1de1bd2e6f591d
#
_entry.id   bdd96d3ee65ae3456e1de1bd2e6f591d
#
_cell.length_a   1.000
_cell.length_b   1.000
_cell.length_c   1.000
_cell.angle_alpha   90.00
_cell.angle_beta   90.00
_cell.angle_gamma   90.00
#
_symmetry.space_group_name_H-M   'P 1'
#
loop_
_entity.id
_entity.type
_entity.pdbx_description
1 polymer ?
#
loop_
_entity_poly.entity_id
_entity_poly.type
_entity_poly.pdbx_seq_one_letter_code
_entity_poly.pdbx_strand_id
1 'polypeptide(L)' 'MKNLTTATLTILSKRQQEILQAACGGVPDKAIAAELGVSPRTLEGHWRAIHQKLGTTNRCQAGFIFAALRENPQGKILA' A
#
# COMPACT_ATOMS: atom_id res chain seq x y z
N MET A 1 -15.89 10.96 -15.17
CA MET A 1 -14.88 9.94 -14.94
C MET A 1 -14.86 9.47 -13.49
N LYS A 2 -14.78 8.20 -13.32
CA LYS A 2 -14.77 7.68 -11.98
C LYS A 2 -13.49 8.01 -11.25
N ASN A 3 -13.61 8.27 -9.99
CA ASN A 3 -12.46 8.57 -9.16
C ASN A 3 -11.71 7.28 -8.83
N LEU A 4 -10.66 6.99 -9.58
CA LEU A 4 -9.87 5.80 -9.39
C LEU A 4 -9.18 5.77 -8.03
N THR A 5 -8.87 6.94 -7.50
CA THR A 5 -8.21 7.04 -6.21
C THR A 5 -9.04 6.41 -5.10
N THR A 6 -10.29 6.82 -5.02
CA THR A 6 -11.19 6.28 -4.01
C THR A 6 -11.39 4.78 -4.20
N ALA A 7 -11.58 4.37 -5.46
CA ALA A 7 -11.79 2.96 -5.73
C ALA A 7 -10.57 2.14 -5.32
N THR A 8 -9.37 2.63 -5.63
CA THR A 8 -8.15 1.91 -5.30
C THR A 8 -8.00 1.75 -3.79
N LEU A 9 -8.23 2.82 -3.04
CA LEU A 9 -8.11 2.73 -1.59
C LEU A 9 -9.17 1.80 -1.01
N THR A 10 -10.34 1.77 -1.62
CA THR A 10 -11.43 0.94 -1.14
C THR A 10 -11.12 -0.55 -1.31
N ILE A 11 -10.42 -0.93 -2.38
CA ILE A 11 -10.11 -2.33 -2.60
C ILE A 11 -8.97 -2.85 -1.72
N LEU A 12 -8.22 -1.96 -1.11
CA LEU A 12 -7.19 -2.38 -0.17
C LEU A 12 -7.83 -2.64 1.19
N SER A 13 -7.50 -3.78 1.78
CA SER A 13 -8.00 -4.07 3.12
C SER A 13 -7.35 -3.12 4.12
N LYS A 14 -7.96 -3.02 5.29
CA LYS A 14 -7.40 -2.18 6.33
C LYS A 14 -5.97 -2.61 6.66
N ARG A 15 -5.75 -3.92 6.74
CA ARG A 15 -4.42 -4.45 7.03
C ARG A 15 -3.43 -4.08 5.94
N GLN A 16 -3.86 -4.15 4.69
CA GLN A 16 -2.99 -3.80 3.58
C GLN A 16 -2.63 -2.32 3.60
N GLN A 17 -3.58 -1.49 3.98
CA GLN A 17 -3.30 -0.05 4.10
C GLN A 17 -2.31 0.22 5.23
N GLU A 18 -2.43 -0.51 6.33
CA GLU A 18 -1.48 -0.37 7.43
C GLU A 18 -0.07 -0.74 7.00
N ILE A 19 0.04 -1.82 6.24
CA ILE A 19 1.33 -2.26 5.73
C ILE A 19 1.95 -1.20 4.84
N LEU A 20 1.15 -0.67 3.92
CA LEU A 20 1.65 0.35 3.01
C LEU A 20 2.04 1.62 3.74
N GLN A 21 1.27 2.01 4.73
CA GLN A 21 1.58 3.20 5.49
C GLN A 21 2.90 3.06 6.23
N ALA A 22 3.13 1.89 6.83
CA ALA A 22 4.37 1.65 7.53
C ALA A 22 5.55 1.66 6.56
N ALA A 23 5.37 1.03 5.40
CA ALA A 23 6.42 0.99 4.39
C ALA A 23 6.76 2.38 3.88
N CYS A 24 5.76 3.23 3.71
CA CYS A 24 5.99 4.61 3.29
C CYS A 24 6.81 5.37 4.31
N GLY A 25 6.69 5.00 5.57
CA GLY A 25 7.48 5.62 6.63
C GLY A 25 8.86 5.04 6.78
N GLY A 26 9.23 4.12 5.90
CA GLY A 26 10.57 3.54 5.93
C GLY A 26 10.71 2.36 6.87
N VAL A 27 9.63 1.82 7.38
CA VAL A 27 9.69 0.67 8.27
C VAL A 27 9.99 -0.60 7.48
N PRO A 28 11.04 -1.34 7.85
CA PRO A 28 11.36 -2.57 7.12
C PRO A 28 10.35 -3.67 7.39
N ASP A 29 10.27 -4.61 6.45
CA ASP A 29 9.30 -5.69 6.54
C ASP A 29 9.38 -6.47 7.85
N LYS A 30 10.58 -6.72 8.31
CA LYS A 30 10.73 -7.47 9.55
C LYS A 30 10.03 -6.77 10.70
N ALA A 31 10.17 -5.45 10.78
CA ALA A 31 9.53 -4.68 11.83
C ALA A 31 8.03 -4.61 11.62
N ILE A 32 7.59 -4.50 10.37
CA ILE A 32 6.16 -4.48 10.07
C ILE A 32 5.52 -5.79 10.52
N ALA A 33 6.15 -6.90 10.16
CA ALA A 33 5.61 -8.21 10.54
C ALA A 33 5.52 -8.35 12.05
N ALA A 34 6.56 -7.92 12.74
CA ALA A 34 6.60 -8.01 14.21
C ALA A 34 5.50 -7.16 14.83
N GLU A 35 5.33 -5.95 14.31
CA GLU A 35 4.34 -5.04 14.84
C GLU A 35 2.92 -5.54 14.64
N LEU A 36 2.67 -6.15 13.49
CA LEU A 36 1.35 -6.66 13.17
C LEU A 36 1.10 -8.05 13.72
N GLY A 37 2.13 -8.67 14.27
CA GLY A 37 1.97 -10.02 14.82
C GLY A 37 1.77 -11.08 13.77
N VAL A 38 2.34 -10.89 12.59
CA VAL A 38 2.23 -11.87 11.50
C VAL A 38 3.62 -12.39 11.15
N SER A 39 3.65 -13.57 10.51
CA SER A 39 4.92 -14.12 10.07
C SER A 39 5.40 -13.37 8.84
N PRO A 40 6.72 -13.40 8.57
CA PRO A 40 7.22 -12.82 7.33
C PRO A 40 6.56 -13.40 6.08
N ARG A 41 6.22 -14.67 6.13
CA ARG A 41 5.55 -15.30 5.01
C ARG A 41 4.16 -14.73 4.79
N THR A 42 3.44 -14.51 5.86
CA THR A 42 2.13 -13.90 5.78
C THR A 42 2.23 -12.48 5.22
N LEU A 43 3.25 -11.75 5.65
CA LEU A 43 3.47 -10.40 5.13
C LEU A 43 3.77 -10.44 3.64
N GLU A 44 4.55 -11.41 3.20
CA GLU A 44 4.81 -11.59 1.77
C GLU A 44 3.52 -11.77 0.99
N GLY A 45 2.61 -12.57 1.54
CA GLY A 45 1.31 -12.76 0.90
C GLY A 45 0.53 -11.48 0.79
N HIS A 46 0.59 -10.66 1.82
CA HIS A 46 -0.06 -9.36 1.76
C HIS A 46 0.55 -8.48 0.67
N TRP A 47 1.88 -8.46 0.58
CA TRP A 47 2.54 -7.68 -0.46
C TRP A 47 2.15 -8.13 -1.85
N ARG A 48 2.06 -9.44 -2.04
CA ARG A 48 1.65 -9.97 -3.34
C ARG A 48 0.26 -9.47 -3.72
N ALA A 49 -0.66 -9.51 -2.76
CA ALA A 49 -2.01 -9.03 -3.00
C ALA A 49 -2.03 -7.52 -3.27
N ILE A 50 -1.23 -6.77 -2.53
CA ILE A 50 -1.14 -5.33 -2.72
C ILE A 50 -0.64 -5.00 -4.13
N HIS A 51 0.43 -5.67 -4.54
CA HIS A 51 0.98 -5.44 -5.89
C HIS A 51 -0.05 -5.76 -6.96
N GLN A 52 -0.80 -6.81 -6.75
CA GLN A 52 -1.82 -7.21 -7.71
C GLN A 52 -2.92 -6.13 -7.81
N LYS A 53 -3.32 -5.61 -6.68
CA LYS A 53 -4.39 -4.61 -6.65
C LYS A 53 -3.95 -3.27 -7.21
N LEU A 54 -2.70 -2.90 -6.97
CA LEU A 54 -2.18 -1.61 -7.41
C LEU A 54 -1.50 -1.67 -8.78
N GLY A 55 -1.28 -2.86 -9.29
CA GLY A 55 -0.57 -3.00 -10.57
C GLY A 55 0.90 -2.66 -10.46
N THR A 56 1.49 -2.94 -9.31
CA THR A 56 2.89 -2.60 -9.06
C THR A 56 3.73 -3.86 -8.98
N THR A 57 5.05 -3.70 -9.06
CA THR A 57 5.96 -4.83 -9.00
C THR A 57 6.92 -4.79 -7.83
N ASN A 58 7.01 -3.66 -7.14
CA ASN A 58 7.87 -3.58 -5.98
C ASN A 58 7.31 -2.61 -4.96
N ARG A 59 7.89 -2.66 -3.78
CA ARG A 59 7.40 -1.88 -2.65
C ARG A 59 7.50 -0.38 -2.87
N CYS A 60 8.55 0.06 -3.52
CA CYS A 60 8.71 1.49 -3.76
C CYS A 60 7.57 2.03 -4.60
N GLN A 61 7.21 1.30 -5.65
CA GLN A 61 6.10 1.71 -6.50
C GLN A 61 4.79 1.73 -5.72
N ALA A 62 4.55 0.67 -4.96
CA ALA A 62 3.30 0.59 -4.19
C ALA A 62 3.22 1.71 -3.17
N GLY A 63 4.32 1.97 -2.47
CA GLY A 63 4.36 3.02 -1.48
C GLY A 63 4.16 4.39 -2.10
N PHE A 64 4.79 4.63 -3.24
CA PHE A 64 4.64 5.90 -3.93
C PHE A 64 3.18 6.14 -4.34
N ILE A 65 2.56 5.12 -4.91
CA ILE A 65 1.16 5.24 -5.33
C ILE A 65 0.27 5.47 -4.12
N PHE A 66 0.49 4.73 -3.05
CA PHE A 66 -0.32 4.86 -1.86
C PHE A 66 -0.19 6.26 -1.26
N ALA A 67 1.03 6.77 -1.18
CA ALA A 67 1.24 8.10 -0.63
C ALA A 67 0.59 9.16 -1.50
N ALA A 68 0.71 9.02 -2.82
CA ALA A 68 0.09 9.96 -3.74
C ALA A 68 -1.43 9.95 -3.60
N LEU A 69 -2.01 8.77 -3.47
CA LEU A 69 -3.45 8.65 -3.33
C LEU A 69 -3.94 9.27 -2.03
N ARG A 70 -3.17 9.11 -0.96
CA ARG A 70 -3.57 9.66 0.33
C ARG A 70 -3.52 11.18 0.34
N GLU A 71 -2.49 11.75 -0.30
CA GLU A 71 -2.30 13.19 -0.28
C GLU A 71 -3.06 13.90 -1.38
N ASN A 72 -3.49 13.14 -2.37
CA ASN A 72 -4.24 13.69 -3.48
C ASN A 72 -5.42 12.78 -3.77
N PRO A 73 -6.41 12.80 -2.89
CA PRO A 73 -7.53 11.84 -3.00
C PRO A 73 -8.32 11.97 -4.29
N GLN A 74 -8.14 13.05 -5.04
CA GLN A 74 -8.83 13.19 -6.31
C GLN A 74 -8.04 12.63 -7.47
N GLY A 75 -6.86 12.09 -7.19
CA GLY A 75 -6.07 11.44 -8.21
C GLY A 75 -5.35 12.40 -9.13
N LYS A 76 -5.30 13.65 -8.79
CA LYS A 76 -4.59 14.62 -9.61
C LYS A 76 -3.11 14.51 -9.39
N ILE A 77 -2.37 14.61 -10.48
CA ILE A 77 -0.93 14.66 -10.41
C ILE A 77 -0.54 16.11 -10.39
N LEU A 78 0.20 16.49 -9.39
CA LEU A 78 0.67 17.86 -9.30
C LEU A 78 1.75 18.10 -10.35
N ALA A 79 1.54 19.13 -11.12
CA ALA A 79 2.49 19.47 -12.15
C ALA A 79 3.72 20.12 -11.55
#